data_15474effd0b72cdf825c99e159d58268
#
_entry.id   15474effd0b72cdf825c99e159d58268
#
_cell.length_a   1.000
_cell.length_b   1.000
_cell.length_c   1.000
_cell.angle_alpha   90.00
_cell.angle_beta   90.00
_cell.angle_gamma   90.00
#
_symmetry.space_group_name_H-M   'P 1'
#
loop_
_entity.id
_entity.type
_entity.pdbx_description
1 polymer ?
#
loop_
_entity_poly.entity_id
_entity_poly.type
_entity_poly.pdbx_seq_one_letter_code
_entity_poly.pdbx_strand_id
1 'polypeptide(L)'
;MSGYHSKLGGTADTYSSLSCLWQGFSIAFKEPRPKVAGEFKDIDADGAKARSTFLSKEGDMKQSFETSKLYYGFPIFILGYQDQTHGYNVTTCSSSYSLGDWLVIGVGSEENAADQIKHYQKFTVNIPDENLMLEMEQAGFISHREKIDKLGLDFRPSKLTQAPILDACPVVLDCKVDRIIEEDGICHIFAKILDRLAESDLLDDRGHFKNDRFAPAYFMGDGHKRVYRYLDDRIDPMGSFIKKARKKNDKS
;
A
#
# COMPACT_ATOMS: atom_id res chain seq x y z
N MET A 1 42.41 -48.91 -10.65
CA MET A 1 42.02 -48.59 -12.02
C MET A 1 40.72 -47.85 -12.00
N SER A 2 40.71 -46.64 -12.59
CA SER A 2 39.57 -45.83 -12.99
C SER A 2 38.62 -45.34 -11.84
N GLY A 3 38.60 -44.19 -11.33
CA GLY A 3 38.70 -42.85 -11.89
C GLY A 3 37.35 -42.32 -12.29
N TYR A 4 36.53 -41.70 -11.35
CA TYR A 4 35.43 -40.83 -11.69
C TYR A 4 35.50 -39.56 -10.89
N HIS A 5 35.94 -38.49 -11.54
CA HIS A 5 35.74 -37.11 -11.14
C HIS A 5 34.31 -36.71 -11.50
N SER A 6 33.51 -36.28 -10.52
CA SER A 6 32.32 -35.49 -10.78
C SER A 6 32.57 -34.06 -10.29
N LYS A 7 32.62 -33.16 -11.26
CA LYS A 7 32.62 -31.72 -11.04
C LYS A 7 31.27 -31.28 -10.49
N LEU A 8 31.28 -30.71 -9.27
CA LEU A 8 30.21 -29.91 -8.74
C LEU A 8 30.31 -28.51 -9.39
N GLY A 9 29.50 -28.26 -10.40
CA GLY A 9 29.24 -26.94 -10.92
C GLY A 9 28.07 -26.32 -10.12
N GLY A 10 28.38 -25.57 -9.10
CA GLY A 10 27.41 -24.72 -8.44
C GLY A 10 27.16 -23.49 -9.31
N THR A 11 26.04 -23.43 -9.98
CA THR A 11 25.51 -22.17 -10.51
C THR A 11 24.88 -21.39 -9.39
N ALA A 12 25.48 -20.26 -9.08
CA ALA A 12 24.89 -19.22 -8.26
C ALA A 12 23.65 -18.71 -8.97
N ASP A 13 22.47 -19.20 -8.57
CA ASP A 13 21.21 -18.56 -8.94
C ASP A 13 21.09 -17.26 -8.17
N THR A 14 21.33 -16.24 -8.94
CA THR A 14 21.18 -14.82 -8.61
C THR A 14 19.82 -14.53 -8.03
N TYR A 15 19.82 -13.89 -6.89
CA TYR A 15 18.71 -13.17 -6.32
C TYR A 15 18.22 -12.07 -7.27
N SER A 16 17.25 -12.39 -8.11
CA SER A 16 16.56 -11.45 -8.99
C SER A 16 15.06 -11.65 -8.92
N SER A 17 14.45 -11.35 -7.80
CA SER A 17 13.01 -11.09 -7.73
C SER A 17 12.66 -10.35 -6.44
N LEU A 18 12.98 -9.07 -6.41
CA LEU A 18 12.46 -8.12 -5.44
C LEU A 18 11.07 -7.70 -5.91
N SER A 19 10.03 -8.32 -5.37
CA SER A 19 8.65 -8.20 -5.83
C SER A 19 7.80 -7.21 -5.03
N CYS A 20 6.67 -6.97 -5.46
CA CYS A 20 5.46 -6.21 -5.07
C CYS A 20 5.57 -4.97 -4.16
N LEU A 21 6.04 -5.04 -2.94
CA LEU A 21 6.29 -3.82 -2.14
C LEU A 21 7.39 -2.94 -2.73
N TRP A 22 8.26 -3.52 -3.56
CA TRP A 22 9.41 -2.85 -4.17
C TRP A 22 9.25 -2.63 -5.67
N GLN A 23 8.57 -3.51 -6.40
CA GLN A 23 8.43 -3.45 -7.86
C GLN A 23 7.16 -2.77 -8.34
N GLY A 24 6.08 -2.75 -7.56
CA GLY A 24 4.87 -2.00 -7.92
C GLY A 24 5.15 -0.53 -8.30
N PHE A 25 6.42 -0.12 -8.24
CA PHE A 25 6.87 1.19 -8.65
C PHE A 25 8.29 1.20 -9.24
N SER A 26 8.78 0.11 -9.79
CA SER A 26 9.95 0.16 -10.68
C SER A 26 9.49 0.34 -12.13
N ILE A 27 8.78 1.42 -12.39
CA ILE A 27 8.73 1.96 -13.75
C ILE A 27 10.13 2.51 -14.00
N ALA A 28 10.95 1.74 -14.71
CA ALA A 28 12.11 2.30 -15.36
C ALA A 28 11.57 3.31 -16.38
N PHE A 29 11.65 4.59 -16.08
CA PHE A 29 11.51 5.63 -17.06
C PHE A 29 12.67 5.47 -18.05
N LYS A 30 12.48 4.58 -19.03
CA LYS A 30 13.23 4.56 -20.27
C LYS A 30 12.46 5.49 -21.20
N GLU A 31 13.09 6.64 -21.47
CA GLU A 31 12.80 7.60 -22.51
C GLU A 31 12.05 8.89 -22.12
N PRO A 32 12.44 10.01 -22.71
CA PRO A 32 11.86 11.31 -22.41
C PRO A 32 10.40 11.34 -22.87
N ARG A 33 9.56 11.92 -22.06
CA ARG A 33 8.15 12.16 -22.36
C ARG A 33 8.00 12.74 -23.77
N PRO A 34 7.05 12.25 -24.59
CA PRO A 34 6.70 12.95 -25.81
C PRO A 34 6.31 14.38 -25.43
N LYS A 35 6.92 15.34 -26.10
CA LYS A 35 6.52 16.75 -26.00
C LYS A 35 5.04 16.84 -26.36
N VAL A 36 4.20 17.09 -25.40
CA VAL A 36 2.84 17.55 -25.67
C VAL A 36 3.01 18.88 -26.40
N ALA A 37 2.76 18.86 -27.69
CA ALA A 37 2.69 20.06 -28.53
C ALA A 37 1.38 20.78 -28.20
N GLY A 38 1.40 21.53 -27.11
CA GLY A 38 0.46 22.59 -26.79
C GLY A 38 1.28 23.87 -26.78
N GLU A 39 0.98 24.77 -27.70
CA GLU A 39 1.62 26.09 -27.81
C GLU A 39 1.49 26.84 -26.47
N PHE A 40 2.51 26.73 -25.63
CA PHE A 40 2.83 27.79 -24.70
C PHE A 40 3.80 28.72 -25.42
N LYS A 41 3.25 29.80 -25.97
CA LYS A 41 4.01 30.93 -26.47
C LYS A 41 4.73 31.56 -25.27
N ASP A 42 6.02 31.78 -25.49
CA ASP A 42 6.90 32.71 -24.78
C ASP A 42 7.12 32.44 -23.30
N ILE A 43 7.97 31.43 -23.00
CA ILE A 43 8.82 31.49 -21.83
C ILE A 43 10.23 31.70 -22.35
N ASP A 44 10.70 32.94 -22.21
CA ASP A 44 12.03 33.39 -22.60
C ASP A 44 13.13 32.55 -21.96
N ALA A 45 14.33 32.55 -22.58
CA ALA A 45 15.52 31.90 -22.09
C ALA A 45 15.92 32.24 -20.64
N ASP A 46 15.25 33.25 -20.05
CA ASP A 46 15.38 33.66 -18.65
C ASP A 46 14.62 32.78 -17.64
N GLY A 47 13.71 31.93 -18.07
CA GLY A 47 12.94 31.02 -17.17
C GLY A 47 13.83 30.02 -16.43
N ALA A 48 14.97 29.62 -17.01
CA ALA A 48 15.95 28.76 -16.32
C ALA A 48 16.77 29.53 -15.28
N LYS A 49 17.00 30.83 -15.51
CA LYS A 49 17.68 31.71 -14.52
C LYS A 49 16.74 32.14 -13.40
N ALA A 50 15.46 32.33 -13.68
CA ALA A 50 14.47 32.66 -12.64
C ALA A 50 14.25 31.53 -11.63
N ARG A 51 14.42 30.25 -12.02
CA ARG A 51 14.42 29.13 -11.06
C ARG A 51 15.63 29.11 -10.13
N SER A 52 16.76 29.65 -10.57
CA SER A 52 18.00 29.74 -9.78
C SER A 52 18.01 30.92 -8.79
N THR A 53 17.20 31.96 -9.03
CA THR A 53 17.17 33.17 -8.20
C THR A 53 16.06 33.14 -7.12
N PHE A 54 15.22 32.08 -7.08
CA PHE A 54 14.30 31.84 -5.97
C PHE A 54 14.96 31.10 -4.79
N LEU A 55 16.28 30.90 -4.85
CA LEU A 55 17.08 30.35 -3.78
C LEU A 55 17.46 31.42 -2.79
N SER A 56 16.92 31.30 -1.58
CA SER A 56 17.31 31.95 -0.34
C SER A 56 16.91 33.40 -0.15
N LYS A 57 15.64 33.62 0.19
CA LYS A 57 15.40 34.53 1.32
C LYS A 57 15.79 33.76 2.58
N GLU A 58 16.74 34.30 3.36
CA GLU A 58 16.98 33.82 4.73
C GLU A 58 15.65 33.71 5.45
N GLY A 59 15.23 32.48 5.76
CA GLY A 59 13.95 32.17 6.40
C GLY A 59 13.14 31.04 5.77
N ASP A 60 13.43 30.59 4.55
CA ASP A 60 12.70 29.47 3.95
C ASP A 60 13.36 28.14 4.37
N MET A 61 12.87 27.59 5.49
CA MET A 61 13.37 26.31 6.05
C MET A 61 12.94 25.08 5.24
N LYS A 62 12.17 25.24 4.16
CA LYS A 62 11.75 24.16 3.27
C LYS A 62 12.60 24.14 2.03
N GLN A 63 13.08 22.95 1.68
CA GLN A 63 13.87 22.72 0.47
C GLN A 63 13.18 21.70 -0.41
N SER A 64 13.30 21.87 -1.73
CA SER A 64 12.94 20.85 -2.68
C SER A 64 13.89 19.67 -2.56
N PHE A 65 13.36 18.46 -2.62
CA PHE A 65 14.14 17.23 -2.72
C PHE A 65 13.62 16.36 -3.86
N GLU A 66 14.53 15.67 -4.51
CA GLU A 66 14.21 14.81 -5.63
C GLU A 66 13.92 13.39 -5.12
N THR A 67 12.69 12.95 -5.33
CA THR A 67 12.30 11.57 -5.12
C THR A 67 11.19 11.18 -6.08
N SER A 68 11.24 9.97 -6.61
CA SER A 68 10.15 9.41 -7.41
C SER A 68 8.98 8.92 -6.55
N LYS A 69 9.19 8.81 -5.23
CA LYS A 69 8.22 8.20 -4.31
C LYS A 69 8.32 8.88 -2.95
N LEU A 70 7.18 9.24 -2.39
CA LEU A 70 7.08 9.75 -1.03
C LEU A 70 5.92 9.06 -0.32
N TYR A 71 6.25 8.28 0.71
CA TYR A 71 5.29 7.63 1.58
C TYR A 71 5.25 8.37 2.92
N TYR A 72 4.13 8.98 3.24
CA TYR A 72 3.97 9.85 4.42
C TYR A 72 3.05 9.26 5.50
N GLY A 73 3.00 7.91 5.57
CA GLY A 73 2.17 7.20 6.54
C GLY A 73 0.97 6.54 5.88
N PHE A 74 1.21 5.62 4.93
CA PHE A 74 0.16 4.82 4.35
C PHE A 74 -0.08 3.57 5.20
N PRO A 75 -1.34 3.22 5.51
CA PRO A 75 -1.63 1.96 6.20
C PRO A 75 -1.20 0.78 5.33
N ILE A 76 -0.69 -0.27 5.97
CA ILE A 76 -0.35 -1.51 5.26
C ILE A 76 -1.51 -2.49 5.42
N PHE A 77 -1.78 -3.25 4.37
CA PHE A 77 -2.80 -4.28 4.38
C PHE A 77 -2.42 -5.44 3.46
N ILE A 78 -3.00 -6.59 3.74
CA ILE A 78 -2.91 -7.77 2.89
C ILE A 78 -4.17 -7.82 2.02
N LEU A 79 -3.98 -7.66 0.73
CA LEU A 79 -5.02 -7.75 -0.28
C LEU A 79 -5.30 -9.23 -0.56
N GLY A 80 -6.52 -9.70 -0.29
CA GLY A 80 -6.96 -11.06 -0.54
C GLY A 80 -7.85 -11.14 -1.78
N TYR A 81 -7.62 -12.10 -2.65
CA TYR A 81 -8.34 -12.24 -3.90
C TYR A 81 -8.46 -13.69 -4.35
N GLN A 82 -9.47 -13.98 -5.17
CA GLN A 82 -9.57 -15.25 -5.88
C GLN A 82 -8.52 -15.29 -7.00
N ASP A 83 -7.92 -16.45 -7.22
CA ASP A 83 -6.85 -16.67 -8.19
C ASP A 83 -7.20 -17.84 -9.10
N GLN A 84 -7.18 -17.66 -10.40
CA GLN A 84 -7.53 -18.67 -11.40
C GLN A 84 -6.62 -19.90 -11.37
N THR A 85 -5.37 -19.72 -10.93
CA THR A 85 -4.37 -20.79 -10.86
C THR A 85 -4.31 -21.45 -9.49
N HIS A 86 -4.43 -20.64 -8.42
CA HIS A 86 -4.19 -21.08 -7.05
C HIS A 86 -5.47 -21.15 -6.19
N GLY A 87 -6.64 -20.85 -6.77
CA GLY A 87 -7.90 -20.76 -6.06
C GLY A 87 -8.01 -19.46 -5.26
N TYR A 88 -7.11 -19.24 -4.30
CA TYR A 88 -7.01 -18.03 -3.50
C TYR A 88 -5.57 -17.57 -3.38
N ASN A 89 -5.38 -16.27 -3.28
CA ASN A 89 -4.05 -15.71 -3.12
C ASN A 89 -4.08 -14.37 -2.38
N VAL A 90 -2.90 -13.90 -1.98
CA VAL A 90 -2.73 -12.64 -1.24
C VAL A 90 -1.54 -11.84 -1.79
N THR A 91 -1.55 -10.53 -1.55
CA THR A 91 -0.37 -9.67 -1.73
C THR A 91 -0.43 -8.49 -0.76
N THR A 92 0.72 -7.90 -0.44
CA THR A 92 0.77 -6.75 0.46
C THR A 92 0.73 -5.45 -0.31
N CYS A 93 -0.13 -4.55 0.13
CA CYS A 93 -0.32 -3.22 -0.43
C CYS A 93 -0.31 -2.15 0.66
N SER A 94 -0.10 -0.89 0.26
CA SER A 94 -0.17 0.28 1.16
C SER A 94 -0.87 1.48 0.54
N SER A 95 -1.12 1.46 -0.77
CA SER A 95 -1.72 2.60 -1.48
C SER A 95 -3.23 2.51 -1.42
N SER A 96 -3.84 3.18 -0.44
CA SER A 96 -5.30 3.17 -0.28
C SER A 96 -5.83 4.41 0.42
N TYR A 97 -7.09 4.70 0.18
CA TYR A 97 -7.92 5.55 1.03
C TYR A 97 -9.37 5.09 1.01
N SER A 98 -10.10 5.39 2.08
CA SER A 98 -11.54 5.11 2.15
C SER A 98 -12.32 6.35 2.57
N LEU A 99 -13.52 6.52 2.03
CA LEU A 99 -14.44 7.58 2.41
C LEU A 99 -15.89 7.07 2.26
N GLY A 100 -16.63 7.04 3.36
CA GLY A 100 -17.94 6.40 3.40
C GLY A 100 -17.85 4.93 3.02
N ASP A 101 -18.62 4.49 2.05
CA ASP A 101 -18.61 3.12 1.54
C ASP A 101 -17.69 2.93 0.32
N TRP A 102 -16.85 3.90 0.04
CA TRP A 102 -15.86 3.80 -1.02
C TRP A 102 -14.48 3.46 -0.47
N LEU A 103 -13.80 2.58 -1.19
CA LEU A 103 -12.39 2.30 -1.05
C LEU A 103 -11.72 2.50 -2.41
N VAL A 104 -10.56 3.13 -2.41
CA VAL A 104 -9.70 3.22 -3.59
C VAL A 104 -8.34 2.64 -3.23
N ILE A 105 -7.85 1.73 -4.06
CA ILE A 105 -6.51 1.15 -3.94
C ILE A 105 -5.74 1.32 -5.24
N GLY A 106 -4.42 1.41 -5.12
CA GLY A 106 -3.49 1.41 -6.25
C GLY A 106 -2.69 0.11 -6.26
N VAL A 107 -2.70 -0.60 -7.40
CA VAL A 107 -1.96 -1.86 -7.63
C VAL A 107 -1.21 -1.75 -8.96
N GLY A 108 0.00 -2.27 -9.06
CA GLY A 108 0.71 -2.31 -10.34
C GLY A 108 -0.06 -3.11 -11.39
N SER A 109 -0.19 -2.58 -12.60
CA SER A 109 -1.03 -3.19 -13.65
C SER A 109 -0.54 -4.56 -14.12
N GLU A 110 0.76 -4.83 -13.96
CA GLU A 110 1.40 -6.12 -14.33
C GLU A 110 1.41 -7.13 -13.16
N GLU A 111 0.83 -6.78 -12.02
CA GLU A 111 0.78 -7.68 -10.87
C GLU A 111 -0.36 -8.70 -11.01
N ASN A 112 -0.10 -9.95 -10.58
CA ASN A 112 -1.13 -10.98 -10.58
C ASN A 112 -2.41 -10.53 -9.87
N ALA A 113 -2.30 -9.80 -8.78
CA ALA A 113 -3.45 -9.26 -8.06
C ALA A 113 -4.33 -8.35 -8.93
N ALA A 114 -3.72 -7.51 -9.78
CA ALA A 114 -4.47 -6.64 -10.69
C ALA A 114 -5.27 -7.47 -11.70
N ASP A 115 -4.64 -8.47 -12.31
CA ASP A 115 -5.31 -9.35 -13.30
C ASP A 115 -6.45 -10.15 -12.66
N GLN A 116 -6.21 -10.73 -11.49
CA GLN A 116 -7.24 -11.50 -10.79
C GLN A 116 -8.40 -10.62 -10.34
N ILE A 117 -8.14 -9.41 -9.84
CA ILE A 117 -9.19 -8.47 -9.44
C ILE A 117 -9.96 -7.95 -10.67
N LYS A 118 -9.29 -7.72 -11.80
CA LYS A 118 -9.96 -7.40 -13.08
C LYS A 118 -10.93 -8.53 -13.48
N HIS A 119 -10.53 -9.79 -13.28
CA HIS A 119 -11.34 -10.95 -13.63
C HIS A 119 -12.52 -11.17 -12.66
N TYR A 120 -12.26 -11.26 -11.36
CA TYR A 120 -13.26 -11.63 -10.36
C TYR A 120 -14.10 -10.43 -9.88
N GLN A 121 -13.61 -9.20 -10.03
CA GLN A 121 -14.27 -7.96 -9.62
C GLN A 121 -14.54 -7.88 -8.11
N LYS A 122 -13.77 -8.59 -7.30
CA LYS A 122 -13.96 -8.74 -5.86
C LYS A 122 -12.63 -8.96 -5.17
N PHE A 123 -12.50 -8.47 -3.93
CA PHE A 123 -11.32 -8.65 -3.10
C PHE A 123 -11.63 -8.33 -1.64
N THR A 124 -10.73 -8.69 -0.74
CA THR A 124 -10.74 -8.26 0.65
C THR A 124 -9.51 -7.44 0.97
N VAL A 125 -9.66 -6.47 1.86
CA VAL A 125 -8.56 -5.75 2.50
C VAL A 125 -8.46 -6.24 3.92
N ASN A 126 -7.45 -7.07 4.19
CA ASN A 126 -7.17 -7.64 5.50
C ASN A 126 -6.11 -6.78 6.16
N ILE A 127 -6.45 -6.09 7.25
CA ILE A 127 -5.58 -5.14 7.91
C ILE A 127 -4.93 -5.83 9.10
N PRO A 128 -3.62 -6.14 9.03
CA PRO A 128 -2.90 -6.81 10.09
C PRO A 128 -2.58 -5.83 11.23
N ASP A 129 -2.29 -6.37 12.39
CA ASP A 129 -1.57 -5.68 13.44
C ASP A 129 -0.05 -5.94 13.33
N GLU A 130 0.72 -5.47 14.31
CA GLU A 130 2.18 -5.61 14.34
C GLU A 130 2.67 -7.06 14.49
N ASN A 131 1.81 -8.02 14.87
CA ASN A 131 2.19 -9.41 15.06
C ASN A 131 2.36 -10.17 13.74
N LEU A 132 1.81 -9.65 12.64
CA LEU A 132 1.84 -10.26 11.30
C LEU A 132 2.86 -9.63 10.35
N MET A 133 3.86 -8.93 10.88
CA MET A 133 4.82 -8.19 10.04
C MET A 133 5.65 -9.10 9.14
N LEU A 134 5.99 -10.31 9.59
CA LEU A 134 6.78 -11.26 8.79
C LEU A 134 5.95 -11.79 7.61
N GLU A 135 4.75 -12.27 7.86
CA GLU A 135 3.83 -12.82 6.84
C GLU A 135 3.44 -11.73 5.85
N MET A 136 3.17 -10.53 6.34
CA MET A 136 2.86 -9.35 5.54
C MET A 136 4.02 -9.02 4.59
N GLU A 137 5.25 -8.99 5.11
CA GLU A 137 6.43 -8.69 4.29
C GLU A 137 6.66 -9.79 3.25
N GLN A 138 6.58 -11.07 3.65
CA GLN A 138 6.71 -12.20 2.76
C GLN A 138 5.62 -12.22 1.67
N ALA A 139 4.36 -11.91 2.00
CA ALA A 139 3.28 -11.78 1.03
C ALA A 139 3.56 -10.72 -0.04
N GLY A 140 4.28 -9.66 0.32
CA GLY A 140 4.72 -8.61 -0.60
C GLY A 140 5.92 -8.98 -1.47
N PHE A 141 6.87 -9.78 -0.96
CA PHE A 141 8.11 -10.11 -1.67
C PHE A 141 8.00 -11.33 -2.59
N ILE A 142 7.00 -12.17 -2.42
CA ILE A 142 6.79 -13.35 -3.27
C ILE A 142 5.85 -12.99 -4.42
N SER A 143 6.24 -13.21 -5.68
CA SER A 143 5.42 -12.95 -6.86
C SER A 143 5.05 -14.24 -7.59
N HIS A 144 3.88 -14.24 -8.26
CA HIS A 144 3.41 -15.29 -9.17
C HIS A 144 3.46 -16.72 -8.59
N ARG A 145 3.20 -16.86 -7.29
CA ARG A 145 3.15 -18.14 -6.59
C ARG A 145 1.96 -18.17 -5.66
N GLU A 146 1.54 -19.38 -5.32
CA GLU A 146 0.65 -19.58 -4.20
C GLU A 146 1.32 -19.08 -2.90
N LYS A 147 0.61 -18.31 -2.10
CA LYS A 147 1.17 -17.67 -0.90
C LYS A 147 0.46 -18.05 0.38
N ILE A 148 -0.83 -18.32 0.35
CA ILE A 148 -1.63 -18.54 1.57
C ILE A 148 -1.10 -19.75 2.33
N ASP A 149 -1.02 -20.91 1.67
CA ASP A 149 -0.50 -22.14 2.31
C ASP A 149 0.98 -22.01 2.65
N LYS A 150 1.76 -21.37 1.77
CA LYS A 150 3.20 -21.19 1.98
C LYS A 150 3.52 -20.33 3.19
N LEU A 151 2.68 -19.35 3.50
CA LEU A 151 2.83 -18.46 4.65
C LEU A 151 2.12 -18.97 5.90
N GLY A 152 1.40 -20.10 5.79
CA GLY A 152 0.64 -20.66 6.89
C GLY A 152 -0.52 -19.75 7.33
N LEU A 153 -1.13 -19.03 6.38
CA LEU A 153 -2.23 -18.12 6.65
C LEU A 153 -3.56 -18.87 6.60
N ASP A 154 -4.20 -19.05 7.73
CA ASP A 154 -5.56 -19.54 7.79
C ASP A 154 -6.54 -18.48 7.26
N PHE A 155 -7.52 -18.94 6.50
CA PHE A 155 -8.54 -18.06 5.93
C PHE A 155 -9.89 -18.77 5.76
N ARG A 156 -10.91 -17.97 5.58
CA ARG A 156 -12.24 -18.42 5.11
C ARG A 156 -12.71 -17.55 3.95
N PRO A 157 -13.42 -18.09 2.95
CA PRO A 157 -14.07 -17.29 1.92
C PRO A 157 -15.14 -16.36 2.52
N SER A 158 -15.16 -15.12 2.07
CA SER A 158 -16.25 -14.20 2.40
C SER A 158 -17.60 -14.73 1.89
N LYS A 159 -18.65 -14.51 2.65
CA LYS A 159 -20.02 -14.84 2.22
C LYS A 159 -20.53 -13.96 1.07
N LEU A 160 -20.02 -12.73 0.95
CA LEU A 160 -20.49 -11.75 -0.03
C LEU A 160 -19.66 -11.80 -1.32
N THR A 161 -18.35 -11.87 -1.19
CA THR A 161 -17.44 -11.75 -2.34
C THR A 161 -16.75 -13.05 -2.70
N GLN A 162 -16.71 -14.02 -1.81
CA GLN A 162 -15.90 -15.24 -1.91
C GLN A 162 -14.38 -14.98 -1.93
N ALA A 163 -13.94 -13.75 -1.68
CA ALA A 163 -12.52 -13.44 -1.49
C ALA A 163 -12.05 -13.89 -0.09
N PRO A 164 -10.74 -14.18 0.10
CA PRO A 164 -10.25 -14.75 1.36
C PRO A 164 -10.23 -13.71 2.49
N ILE A 165 -10.88 -14.03 3.59
CA ILE A 165 -10.79 -13.33 4.87
C ILE A 165 -9.73 -14.05 5.69
N LEU A 166 -8.61 -13.37 5.98
CA LEU A 166 -7.52 -13.93 6.79
C LEU A 166 -7.89 -13.90 8.27
N ASP A 167 -7.85 -15.07 8.92
CA ASP A 167 -8.29 -15.20 10.31
C ASP A 167 -7.35 -14.47 11.29
N ALA A 168 -6.07 -14.30 10.93
CA ALA A 168 -5.10 -13.58 11.72
C ALA A 168 -5.18 -12.04 11.57
N CYS A 169 -6.00 -11.49 10.70
CA CYS A 169 -6.16 -10.06 10.53
C CYS A 169 -7.35 -9.53 11.32
N PRO A 170 -7.14 -8.68 12.33
CA PRO A 170 -8.19 -8.25 13.24
C PRO A 170 -9.27 -7.37 12.60
N VAL A 171 -9.00 -6.75 11.46
CA VAL A 171 -9.96 -5.93 10.71
C VAL A 171 -9.93 -6.29 9.23
N VAL A 172 -11.13 -6.48 8.65
CA VAL A 172 -11.25 -6.82 7.22
C VAL A 172 -12.35 -5.98 6.56
N LEU A 173 -12.06 -5.48 5.36
CA LEU A 173 -13.04 -4.86 4.48
C LEU A 173 -13.34 -5.82 3.32
N ASP A 174 -14.60 -6.15 3.14
CA ASP A 174 -15.08 -7.00 2.04
C ASP A 174 -15.57 -6.11 0.90
N CYS A 175 -14.96 -6.21 -0.29
CA CYS A 175 -15.04 -5.19 -1.31
C CYS A 175 -15.46 -5.75 -2.67
N LYS A 176 -16.32 -4.99 -3.38
CA LYS A 176 -16.69 -5.24 -4.78
C LYS A 176 -16.21 -4.07 -5.65
N VAL A 177 -15.54 -4.40 -6.74
CA VAL A 177 -15.09 -3.41 -7.72
C VAL A 177 -16.29 -2.71 -8.36
N ASP A 178 -16.20 -1.40 -8.45
CA ASP A 178 -17.12 -0.55 -9.21
C ASP A 178 -16.53 -0.21 -10.58
N ARG A 179 -15.28 0.26 -10.59
CA ARG A 179 -14.52 0.53 -11.81
C ARG A 179 -13.01 0.47 -11.56
N ILE A 180 -12.28 0.26 -12.64
CA ILE A 180 -10.81 0.31 -12.65
C ILE A 180 -10.39 1.33 -13.70
N ILE A 181 -9.45 2.20 -13.31
CA ILE A 181 -8.77 3.12 -14.22
C ILE A 181 -7.31 2.67 -14.27
N GLU A 182 -6.85 2.33 -15.45
CA GLU A 182 -5.45 1.94 -15.66
C GLU A 182 -4.71 3.08 -16.35
N GLU A 183 -3.70 3.61 -15.69
CA GLU A 183 -2.92 4.73 -16.15
C GLU A 183 -1.47 4.61 -15.65
N ASP A 184 -0.51 4.89 -16.51
CA ASP A 184 0.92 4.87 -16.20
C ASP A 184 1.42 3.59 -15.48
N GLY A 185 0.86 2.42 -15.85
CA GLY A 185 1.23 1.13 -15.26
C GLY A 185 0.64 0.88 -13.87
N ILE A 186 -0.39 1.63 -13.48
CA ILE A 186 -1.09 1.50 -12.21
C ILE A 186 -2.57 1.26 -12.47
N CYS A 187 -3.14 0.25 -11.81
CA CYS A 187 -4.58 0.08 -11.70
C CYS A 187 -5.09 0.84 -10.49
N HIS A 188 -5.86 1.89 -10.71
CA HIS A 188 -6.64 2.58 -9.69
C HIS A 188 -7.98 1.87 -9.57
N ILE A 189 -8.16 1.09 -8.53
CA ILE A 189 -9.33 0.25 -8.30
C ILE A 189 -10.28 0.99 -7.37
N PHE A 190 -11.43 1.38 -7.88
CA PHE A 190 -12.53 1.97 -7.12
C PHE A 190 -13.50 0.86 -6.74
N ALA A 191 -13.73 0.68 -5.45
CA ALA A 191 -14.58 -0.40 -4.94
C ALA A 191 -15.59 0.10 -3.91
N LYS A 192 -16.71 -0.63 -3.81
CA LYS A 192 -17.66 -0.49 -2.71
C LYS A 192 -17.29 -1.46 -1.59
N ILE A 193 -17.25 -0.94 -0.38
CA ILE A 193 -17.16 -1.74 0.83
C ILE A 193 -18.55 -2.31 1.09
N LEU A 194 -18.66 -3.63 0.99
CA LEU A 194 -19.91 -4.35 1.23
C LEU A 194 -20.08 -4.71 2.70
N ASP A 195 -18.98 -5.00 3.39
CA ASP A 195 -18.96 -5.31 4.81
C ASP A 195 -17.63 -4.86 5.46
N ARG A 196 -17.70 -4.62 6.76
CA ARG A 196 -16.57 -4.28 7.63
C ARG A 196 -16.59 -5.24 8.80
N LEU A 197 -15.60 -6.10 8.86
CA LEU A 197 -15.45 -7.10 9.89
C LEU A 197 -14.35 -6.68 10.86
N ALA A 198 -14.58 -6.90 12.12
CA ALA A 198 -13.57 -6.73 13.16
C ALA A 198 -13.67 -7.84 14.19
N GLU A 199 -12.58 -8.16 14.86
CA GLU A 199 -12.58 -9.03 16.01
C GLU A 199 -13.49 -8.46 17.12
N SER A 200 -14.15 -9.32 17.85
CA SER A 200 -15.18 -8.93 18.82
C SER A 200 -14.62 -8.07 19.97
N ASP A 201 -13.38 -8.25 20.34
CA ASP A 201 -12.69 -7.45 21.37
C ASP A 201 -12.33 -6.04 20.92
N LEU A 202 -12.28 -5.80 19.58
CA LEU A 202 -12.16 -4.47 19.00
C LEU A 202 -13.49 -3.72 18.93
N LEU A 203 -14.60 -4.32 19.36
CA LEU A 203 -15.91 -3.69 19.39
C LEU A 203 -16.39 -3.50 20.84
N ASP A 204 -17.04 -2.38 21.11
CA ASP A 204 -17.74 -2.16 22.38
C ASP A 204 -19.12 -2.86 22.37
N ASP A 205 -19.82 -2.82 23.51
CA ASP A 205 -21.15 -3.43 23.67
C ASP A 205 -22.23 -2.85 22.73
N ARG A 206 -21.94 -1.73 22.07
CA ARG A 206 -22.79 -1.07 21.08
C ARG A 206 -22.36 -1.34 19.64
N GLY A 207 -21.30 -2.13 19.46
CA GLY A 207 -20.69 -2.40 18.17
C GLY A 207 -19.83 -1.26 17.61
N HIS A 208 -19.40 -0.30 18.45
CA HIS A 208 -18.49 0.74 18.03
C HIS A 208 -17.03 0.28 18.12
N PHE A 209 -16.23 0.70 17.17
CA PHE A 209 -14.81 0.34 17.08
C PHE A 209 -13.98 1.00 18.19
N LYS A 210 -13.23 0.17 18.93
CA LYS A 210 -12.27 0.61 19.96
C LYS A 210 -10.93 0.94 19.32
N ASN A 211 -10.76 2.18 18.92
CA ASN A 211 -9.58 2.64 18.21
C ASN A 211 -8.28 2.68 19.03
N ASP A 212 -8.39 2.52 20.34
CA ASP A 212 -7.27 2.44 21.30
C ASP A 212 -6.69 1.03 21.47
N ARG A 213 -7.29 0.02 20.82
CA ARG A 213 -6.88 -1.38 20.89
C ARG A 213 -6.34 -1.94 19.57
N PHE A 214 -6.42 -1.15 18.51
CA PHE A 214 -5.98 -1.55 17.19
C PHE A 214 -4.74 -0.76 16.77
N ALA A 215 -3.63 -1.47 16.54
CA ALA A 215 -2.33 -0.88 16.22
C ALA A 215 -1.82 -1.35 14.83
N PRO A 216 -2.38 -0.83 13.73
CA PRO A 216 -1.88 -1.14 12.39
C PRO A 216 -0.51 -0.51 12.16
N ALA A 217 0.31 -1.16 11.35
CA ALA A 217 1.57 -0.61 10.90
C ALA A 217 1.39 0.36 9.72
N TYR A 218 2.29 1.32 9.63
CA TYR A 218 2.33 2.31 8.56
C TYR A 218 3.62 2.23 7.77
N PHE A 219 3.51 2.45 6.46
CA PHE A 219 4.61 2.50 5.53
C PHE A 219 5.04 3.94 5.28
N MET A 220 6.32 4.24 5.52
CA MET A 220 6.87 5.58 5.38
C MET A 220 8.23 5.56 4.68
N GLY A 221 8.60 6.72 4.12
CA GLY A 221 9.90 6.93 3.49
C GLY A 221 9.79 7.42 2.06
N ASP A 222 10.87 7.23 1.31
CA ASP A 222 10.98 7.71 -0.06
C ASP A 222 11.60 6.65 -0.99
N GLY A 223 12.11 7.06 -2.14
CA GLY A 223 12.80 6.20 -3.08
C GLY A 223 14.10 5.59 -2.55
N HIS A 224 14.72 6.19 -1.51
CA HIS A 224 16.02 5.78 -0.97
C HIS A 224 15.87 4.84 0.24
N LYS A 225 14.96 5.18 1.17
CA LYS A 225 14.75 4.40 2.39
C LYS A 225 13.28 4.34 2.75
N ARG A 226 12.81 3.13 3.03
CA ARG A 226 11.44 2.84 3.47
C ARG A 226 11.49 2.12 4.80
N VAL A 227 10.53 2.43 5.65
CA VAL A 227 10.44 1.91 7.01
C VAL A 227 8.99 1.66 7.39
N TYR A 228 8.78 0.79 8.35
CA TYR A 228 7.50 0.66 9.05
C TYR A 228 7.49 1.61 10.25
N ARG A 229 6.35 2.22 10.50
CA ARG A 229 6.09 3.02 11.70
C ARG A 229 4.86 2.46 12.40
N TYR A 230 4.90 2.45 13.70
CA TYR A 230 3.83 1.98 14.57
C TYR A 230 3.19 3.17 15.26
N LEU A 231 1.93 3.02 15.70
CA LEU A 231 1.25 4.01 16.52
C LEU A 231 1.83 3.98 17.94
N ASP A 232 1.80 5.11 18.62
CA ASP A 232 2.03 5.20 20.05
C ASP A 232 0.68 5.31 20.81
N ASP A 233 0.72 5.13 22.14
CA ASP A 233 -0.48 5.11 22.98
C ASP A 233 -1.16 6.47 23.16
N ARG A 234 -0.66 7.53 22.52
CA ARG A 234 -1.23 8.88 22.67
C ARG A 234 -2.50 9.01 21.85
N ILE A 235 -3.59 9.36 22.53
CA ILE A 235 -4.89 9.56 21.92
C ILE A 235 -5.44 10.94 22.33
N ASP A 236 -5.74 11.76 21.36
CA ASP A 236 -6.47 13.02 21.55
C ASP A 236 -7.83 12.93 20.82
N PRO A 237 -8.95 13.03 21.54
CA PRO A 237 -10.26 13.02 20.91
C PRO A 237 -10.40 14.18 19.90
N MET A 238 -11.05 13.92 18.79
CA MET A 238 -11.30 14.93 17.76
C MET A 238 -12.00 16.16 18.37
N GLY A 239 -11.49 17.35 18.07
CA GLY A 239 -12.00 18.62 18.64
C GLY A 239 -11.42 19.01 20.00
N SER A 240 -10.56 18.19 20.62
CA SER A 240 -9.92 18.50 21.91
C SER A 240 -9.05 19.77 21.85
N PHE A 241 -8.33 19.96 20.74
CA PHE A 241 -7.48 21.14 20.54
C PHE A 241 -8.29 22.43 20.42
N ILE A 242 -9.43 22.40 19.73
CA ILE A 242 -10.34 23.55 19.63
C ILE A 242 -10.88 23.93 21.02
N LYS A 243 -11.27 22.92 21.82
CA LYS A 243 -11.75 23.15 23.19
C LYS A 243 -10.66 23.75 24.10
N LYS A 244 -9.40 23.26 23.96
CA LYS A 244 -8.24 23.79 24.67
C LYS A 244 -7.96 25.26 24.30
N ALA A 245 -8.02 25.60 23.00
CA ALA A 245 -7.79 26.97 22.51
C ALA A 245 -8.85 27.96 23.01
N ARG A 246 -10.14 27.61 22.97
CA ARG A 246 -11.23 28.45 23.46
C ARG A 246 -11.06 28.78 24.96
N LYS A 247 -10.78 27.77 25.79
CA LYS A 247 -10.54 27.97 27.23
C LYS A 247 -9.36 28.88 27.56
N LYS A 248 -8.38 29.00 26.64
CA LYS A 248 -7.24 29.91 26.84
C LYS A 248 -7.64 31.35 26.54
N ASN A 249 -8.46 31.59 25.52
CA ASN A 249 -8.92 32.92 25.14
C ASN A 249 -9.94 33.49 26.14
N ASP A 250 -10.74 32.63 26.79
CA ASP A 250 -11.73 33.07 27.83
C ASP A 250 -11.05 33.48 29.17
N LYS A 251 -9.75 33.23 29.31
CA LYS A 251 -8.98 33.56 30.52
C LYS A 251 -8.01 34.74 30.33
N SER A 252 -7.90 35.28 29.13
CA SER A 252 -7.12 36.46 28.79
C SER A 252 -8.02 37.67 28.59
#